data_d63e9c3a3b3de6aa52388858d6c79868
#
_entry.id   d63e9c3a3b3de6aa52388858d6c79868
#
_cell.length_a   1.000
_cell.length_b   1.000
_cell.length_c   1.000
_cell.angle_alpha   90.00
_cell.angle_beta   90.00
_cell.angle_gamma   90.00
#
_symmetry.space_group_name_H-M   'P 1'
#
loop_
_entity.id
_entity.type
_entity.pdbx_description
1 polymer ?
#
loop_
_entity_poly.entity_id
_entity_poly.type
_entity_poly.pdbx_seq_one_letter_code
_entity_poly.pdbx_strand_id
1 'polypeptide(L)'
;MRKILVMILLGVSTTSLSQMRKQEWVTIKSANLKCWECKVALEKYFAKANQSLLQSGVTQMKFNLLQGELKLQYWPDRCGVEEIKAAINNAGFDADDEKAEPEAYKKLPPICKYAEEGGGPQPKKPCHIQPIN
;
A
#
# COMPACT_ATOMS: atom_id res chain seq x y z
N MET A 1 48.39 -38.89 -41.17
CA MET A 1 47.86 -37.56 -40.92
C MET A 1 46.80 -37.61 -39.83
N ARG A 2 47.17 -37.25 -38.64
CA ARG A 2 46.24 -37.21 -37.51
C ARG A 2 45.61 -35.82 -37.47
N LYS A 3 44.32 -35.72 -37.75
CA LYS A 3 43.57 -34.53 -37.52
C LYS A 3 43.15 -34.47 -36.07
N ILE A 4 43.75 -33.56 -35.32
CA ILE A 4 43.37 -33.28 -33.96
C ILE A 4 42.17 -32.30 -34.03
N LEU A 5 41.01 -32.79 -33.72
CA LEU A 5 39.81 -32.03 -33.58
C LEU A 5 39.82 -31.37 -32.19
N VAL A 6 40.23 -30.10 -32.15
CA VAL A 6 40.13 -29.31 -30.92
C VAL A 6 38.67 -28.87 -30.80
N MET A 7 37.94 -29.57 -29.96
CA MET A 7 36.63 -29.11 -29.51
C MET A 7 36.83 -27.96 -28.53
N ILE A 8 36.61 -26.75 -29.01
CA ILE A 8 36.51 -25.56 -28.17
C ILE A 8 35.11 -25.62 -27.54
N LEU A 9 35.03 -26.09 -26.33
CA LEU A 9 33.84 -25.97 -25.46
C LEU A 9 33.76 -24.48 -25.05
N LEU A 10 32.99 -23.71 -25.82
CA LEU A 10 32.53 -22.39 -25.40
C LEU A 10 31.58 -22.56 -24.21
N GLY A 11 32.13 -22.50 -23.01
CA GLY A 11 31.39 -22.37 -21.81
C GLY A 11 30.66 -21.05 -21.79
N VAL A 12 29.37 -21.08 -22.14
CA VAL A 12 28.49 -19.93 -21.93
C VAL A 12 28.27 -19.84 -20.43
N SER A 13 29.10 -19.04 -19.77
CA SER A 13 28.85 -18.62 -18.39
C SER A 13 27.63 -17.72 -18.40
N THR A 14 26.45 -18.28 -18.21
CA THR A 14 25.28 -17.51 -17.87
C THR A 14 25.49 -16.96 -16.47
N THR A 15 26.03 -15.76 -16.38
CA THR A 15 25.95 -14.96 -15.17
C THR A 15 24.49 -14.65 -14.95
N SER A 16 23.81 -15.49 -14.18
CA SER A 16 22.52 -15.15 -13.62
C SER A 16 22.76 -13.99 -12.68
N LEU A 17 22.53 -12.78 -13.18
CA LEU A 17 22.38 -11.58 -12.34
C LEU A 17 21.18 -11.85 -11.45
N SER A 18 21.43 -12.33 -10.23
CA SER A 18 20.42 -12.35 -9.21
C SER A 18 20.09 -10.89 -8.90
N GLN A 19 19.03 -10.39 -9.52
CA GLN A 19 18.50 -9.07 -9.18
C GLN A 19 18.15 -9.10 -7.71
N MET A 20 18.90 -8.34 -6.91
CA MET A 20 18.56 -8.16 -5.50
C MET A 20 17.17 -7.55 -5.45
N ARG A 21 16.23 -8.28 -4.84
CA ARG A 21 14.87 -7.79 -4.61
C ARG A 21 14.97 -6.53 -3.76
N LYS A 22 14.47 -5.43 -4.28
CA LYS A 22 14.41 -4.17 -3.54
C LYS A 22 12.97 -3.87 -3.19
N GLN A 23 12.77 -3.49 -1.94
CA GLN A 23 11.50 -2.91 -1.53
C GLN A 23 11.39 -1.50 -2.13
N GLU A 24 10.20 -1.14 -2.51
CA GLU A 24 9.89 0.18 -3.04
C GLU A 24 8.93 0.92 -2.12
N TRP A 25 8.93 2.23 -2.20
CA TRP A 25 8.00 3.10 -1.50
C TRP A 25 7.02 3.71 -2.48
N VAL A 26 5.76 3.79 -2.07
CA VAL A 26 4.71 4.51 -2.79
C VAL A 26 3.99 5.43 -1.82
N THR A 27 3.65 6.64 -2.27
CA THR A 27 2.82 7.59 -1.53
C THR A 27 1.47 7.68 -2.21
N ILE A 28 0.41 7.47 -1.44
CA ILE A 28 -0.97 7.50 -1.91
C ILE A 28 -1.72 8.54 -1.10
N LYS A 29 -2.46 9.41 -1.78
CA LYS A 29 -3.32 10.40 -1.15
C LYS A 29 -4.71 9.85 -0.97
N SER A 30 -5.33 10.13 0.16
CA SER A 30 -6.69 9.71 0.46
C SER A 30 -7.47 10.88 1.09
N ALA A 31 -8.52 11.30 0.42
CA ALA A 31 -9.32 12.44 0.85
C ALA A 31 -10.00 12.22 2.22
N ASN A 32 -10.31 10.99 2.55
CA ASN A 32 -11.00 10.62 3.79
C ASN A 32 -10.13 9.90 4.83
N LEU A 33 -8.81 10.00 4.70
CA LEU A 33 -7.85 9.42 5.64
C LEU A 33 -7.16 10.55 6.44
N LYS A 34 -7.87 11.20 7.35
CA LYS A 34 -7.38 12.37 8.08
C LYS A 34 -7.43 12.26 9.60
N CYS A 35 -8.04 11.20 10.12
CA CYS A 35 -8.24 11.02 11.55
C CYS A 35 -7.60 9.74 12.06
N TRP A 36 -7.27 9.71 13.34
CA TRP A 36 -6.64 8.56 13.97
C TRP A 36 -7.48 7.28 13.85
N GLU A 37 -8.79 7.40 14.06
CA GLU A 37 -9.70 6.25 13.91
C GLU A 37 -9.67 5.66 12.50
N CYS A 38 -9.51 6.51 11.49
CA CYS A 38 -9.43 6.08 10.11
C CYS A 38 -8.12 5.35 9.81
N LYS A 39 -7.02 5.83 10.37
CA LYS A 39 -5.73 5.14 10.33
C LYS A 39 -5.86 3.73 10.92
N VAL A 40 -6.43 3.61 12.11
CA VAL A 40 -6.61 2.32 12.80
C VAL A 40 -7.49 1.38 11.98
N ALA A 41 -8.57 1.88 11.39
CA ALA A 41 -9.45 1.09 10.54
C ALA A 41 -8.71 0.55 9.30
N LEU A 42 -7.91 1.39 8.66
CA LEU A 42 -7.13 0.99 7.49
C LEU A 42 -6.03 -0.01 7.84
N GLU A 43 -5.30 0.21 8.93
CA GLU A 43 -4.28 -0.73 9.42
C GLU A 43 -4.89 -2.11 9.70
N LYS A 44 -6.06 -2.13 10.34
CA LYS A 44 -6.77 -3.37 10.65
C LYS A 44 -7.21 -4.12 9.39
N TYR A 45 -7.68 -3.40 8.38
CA TYR A 45 -8.00 -3.99 7.09
C TYR A 45 -6.76 -4.58 6.41
N PHE A 46 -5.66 -3.82 6.37
CA PHE A 46 -4.42 -4.25 5.74
C PHE A 46 -3.79 -5.46 6.44
N ALA A 47 -3.93 -5.59 7.74
CA ALA A 47 -3.46 -6.78 8.46
C ALA A 47 -4.07 -8.07 7.90
N LYS A 48 -5.32 -8.01 7.46
CA LYS A 48 -6.01 -9.14 6.81
C LYS A 48 -5.68 -9.23 5.32
N ALA A 49 -5.80 -8.12 4.59
CA ALA A 49 -5.58 -8.08 3.15
C ALA A 49 -4.15 -8.44 2.76
N ASN A 50 -3.17 -8.05 3.58
CA ASN A 50 -1.77 -8.34 3.31
C ASN A 50 -1.47 -9.85 3.33
N GLN A 51 -2.17 -10.60 4.18
CA GLN A 51 -2.00 -12.06 4.26
C GLN A 51 -2.62 -12.78 3.05
N SER A 52 -3.61 -12.20 2.39
CA SER A 52 -4.37 -12.83 1.30
C SER A 52 -4.13 -12.16 -0.05
N LEU A 53 -4.64 -10.94 -0.22
CA LEU A 53 -4.62 -10.24 -1.50
C LEU A 53 -3.24 -9.71 -1.89
N LEU A 54 -2.46 -9.26 -0.92
CA LEU A 54 -1.18 -8.61 -1.14
C LEU A 54 0.00 -9.55 -0.93
N GLN A 55 -0.23 -10.82 -0.68
CA GLN A 55 0.79 -11.88 -0.54
C GLN A 55 1.93 -11.50 0.44
N SER A 56 1.58 -10.83 1.54
CA SER A 56 2.55 -10.25 2.49
C SER A 56 3.54 -9.28 1.82
N GLY A 57 3.11 -8.64 0.75
CA GLY A 57 3.93 -7.72 -0.02
C GLY A 57 4.17 -6.37 0.65
N VAL A 58 3.22 -5.90 1.45
CA VAL A 58 3.35 -4.63 2.19
C VAL A 58 4.09 -4.88 3.49
N THR A 59 5.20 -4.19 3.70
CA THR A 59 6.08 -4.38 4.86
C THR A 59 6.01 -3.25 5.87
N GLN A 60 5.65 -2.04 5.44
CA GLN A 60 5.58 -0.88 6.31
C GLN A 60 4.56 0.13 5.81
N MET A 61 3.87 0.78 6.75
CA MET A 61 2.92 1.85 6.47
C MET A 61 3.25 3.05 7.36
N LYS A 62 3.31 4.23 6.74
CA LYS A 62 3.50 5.51 7.43
C LYS A 62 2.38 6.47 7.04
N PHE A 63 1.78 7.12 8.01
CA PHE A 63 0.64 8.00 7.82
C PHE A 63 1.01 9.46 8.06
N ASN A 64 0.57 10.32 7.16
CA ASN A 64 0.52 11.76 7.39
C ASN A 64 -0.95 12.18 7.37
N LEU A 65 -1.60 12.13 8.52
CA LEU A 65 -3.04 12.36 8.63
C LEU A 65 -3.43 13.83 8.38
N LEU A 66 -2.54 14.77 8.68
CA LEU A 66 -2.78 16.18 8.41
C LEU A 66 -2.99 16.46 6.92
N GLN A 67 -2.26 15.74 6.07
CA GLN A 67 -2.35 15.88 4.62
C GLN A 67 -3.19 14.80 3.94
N GLY A 68 -3.63 13.79 4.69
CA GLY A 68 -4.35 12.66 4.11
C GLY A 68 -3.47 11.81 3.21
N GLU A 69 -2.24 11.55 3.62
CA GLU A 69 -1.28 10.77 2.86
C GLU A 69 -0.91 9.47 3.58
N LEU A 70 -0.73 8.43 2.79
CA LEU A 70 -0.25 7.12 3.22
C LEU A 70 0.98 6.76 2.41
N LYS A 71 2.07 6.46 3.08
CA LYS A 71 3.30 5.99 2.47
C LYS A 71 3.51 4.52 2.83
N LEU A 72 3.63 3.67 1.82
CA LEU A 72 3.79 2.22 2.00
C LEU A 72 5.10 1.75 1.41
N GLN A 73 5.74 0.84 2.13
CA GLN A 73 6.87 0.08 1.62
C GLN A 73 6.38 -1.32 1.22
N TYR A 74 6.78 -1.80 0.06
CA TYR A 74 6.28 -3.07 -0.47
C TYR A 74 7.31 -3.79 -1.33
N TRP A 75 7.08 -5.09 -1.51
CA TRP A 75 7.84 -5.94 -2.42
C TRP A 75 7.16 -5.98 -3.80
N PRO A 76 7.74 -5.37 -4.85
CA PRO A 76 7.11 -5.32 -6.18
C PRO A 76 6.86 -6.68 -6.82
N ASP A 77 7.60 -7.69 -6.42
CA ASP A 77 7.42 -9.06 -6.91
C ASP A 77 6.26 -9.82 -6.24
N ARG A 78 5.67 -9.25 -5.19
CA ARG A 78 4.53 -9.83 -4.46
C ARG A 78 3.22 -9.09 -4.72
N CYS A 79 3.27 -7.78 -4.76
CA CYS A 79 2.10 -6.96 -5.07
C CYS A 79 2.54 -5.69 -5.79
N GLY A 80 1.65 -5.15 -6.62
CA GLY A 80 1.86 -3.88 -7.32
C GLY A 80 1.13 -2.73 -6.66
N VAL A 81 1.37 -1.52 -7.16
CA VAL A 81 0.71 -0.31 -6.69
C VAL A 81 -0.80 -0.39 -6.90
N GLU A 82 -1.25 -0.98 -8.01
CA GLU A 82 -2.68 -1.11 -8.31
C GLU A 82 -3.41 -2.03 -7.32
N GLU A 83 -2.78 -3.12 -6.90
CA GLU A 83 -3.34 -4.01 -5.86
C GLU A 83 -3.38 -3.30 -4.50
N ILE A 84 -2.37 -2.49 -4.19
CA ILE A 84 -2.36 -1.69 -2.96
C ILE A 84 -3.48 -0.65 -2.98
N LYS A 85 -3.68 0.06 -4.09
CA LYS A 85 -4.78 1.01 -4.24
C LYS A 85 -6.14 0.32 -4.14
N ALA A 86 -6.29 -0.85 -4.79
CA ALA A 86 -7.51 -1.65 -4.68
C ALA A 86 -7.80 -2.04 -3.24
N ALA A 87 -6.80 -2.43 -2.46
CA ALA A 87 -6.97 -2.74 -1.04
C ALA A 87 -7.41 -1.52 -0.23
N ILE A 88 -6.86 -0.34 -0.51
CA ILE A 88 -7.27 0.92 0.12
C ILE A 88 -8.72 1.23 -0.22
N ASN A 89 -9.12 1.11 -1.48
CA ASN A 89 -10.50 1.33 -1.94
C ASN A 89 -11.46 0.34 -1.28
N ASN A 90 -11.09 -0.92 -1.19
CA ASN A 90 -11.90 -1.96 -0.56
C ASN A 90 -12.03 -1.79 0.96
N ALA A 91 -11.11 -1.07 1.57
CA ALA A 91 -11.20 -0.67 2.98
C ALA A 91 -12.14 0.52 3.21
N GLY A 92 -12.59 1.19 2.14
CA GLY A 92 -13.50 2.32 2.20
C GLY A 92 -12.81 3.69 2.03
N PHE A 93 -11.55 3.71 1.63
CA PHE A 93 -10.77 4.93 1.48
C PHE A 93 -10.43 5.23 0.01
N ASP A 94 -10.34 6.50 -0.32
CA ASP A 94 -9.86 6.91 -1.63
C ASP A 94 -8.36 6.58 -1.78
N ALA A 95 -7.96 6.29 -3.00
CA ALA A 95 -6.56 6.06 -3.34
C ALA A 95 -6.20 6.93 -4.54
N ASP A 96 -5.56 8.05 -4.30
CA ASP A 96 -5.29 9.10 -5.28
C ASP A 96 -6.59 9.59 -5.95
N ASP A 97 -6.75 9.42 -7.25
CA ASP A 97 -7.97 9.76 -8.00
C ASP A 97 -9.02 8.63 -8.02
N GLU A 98 -8.68 7.45 -7.53
CA GLU A 98 -9.60 6.33 -7.44
C GLU A 98 -10.47 6.44 -6.19
N LYS A 99 -11.79 6.38 -6.39
CA LYS A 99 -12.75 6.49 -5.28
C LYS A 99 -12.86 5.20 -4.50
N ALA A 100 -13.16 5.32 -3.21
CA ALA A 100 -13.45 4.20 -2.34
C ALA A 100 -14.60 3.34 -2.89
N GLU A 101 -14.54 2.04 -2.60
CA GLU A 101 -15.66 1.14 -2.90
C GLU A 101 -16.88 1.58 -2.08
N PRO A 102 -18.04 1.84 -2.72
CA PRO A 102 -19.18 2.48 -2.05
C PRO A 102 -19.72 1.74 -0.81
N GLU A 103 -19.80 0.42 -0.87
CA GLU A 103 -20.32 -0.37 0.26
C GLU A 103 -19.33 -0.39 1.43
N ALA A 104 -18.03 -0.44 1.16
CA ALA A 104 -17.01 -0.33 2.18
C ALA A 104 -17.00 1.07 2.82
N TYR A 105 -17.12 2.10 2.01
CA TYR A 105 -17.21 3.49 2.48
C TYR A 105 -18.40 3.69 3.43
N LYS A 106 -19.56 3.14 3.10
CA LYS A 106 -20.76 3.24 3.96
C LYS A 106 -20.55 2.67 5.35
N LYS A 107 -19.72 1.65 5.48
CA LYS A 107 -19.44 0.96 6.74
C LYS A 107 -18.43 1.69 7.62
N LEU A 108 -17.77 2.71 7.12
CA LEU A 108 -16.79 3.48 7.88
C LEU A 108 -17.47 4.28 9.01
N PRO A 109 -16.74 4.54 10.13
CA PRO A 109 -17.19 5.49 11.13
C PRO A 109 -17.48 6.86 10.51
N PRO A 110 -18.43 7.65 11.06
CA PRO A 110 -18.79 8.96 10.52
C PRO A 110 -17.59 9.91 10.34
N ILE A 111 -16.61 9.82 11.24
CA ILE A 111 -15.41 10.66 11.18
C ILE A 111 -14.53 10.36 9.96
N CYS A 112 -14.67 9.16 9.35
CA CYS A 112 -13.93 8.75 8.16
C CYS A 112 -14.67 9.02 6.85
N LYS A 113 -15.82 9.67 6.92
CA LYS A 113 -16.55 10.14 5.74
C LYS A 113 -15.88 11.38 5.16
N TYR A 114 -16.25 11.73 3.94
CA TYR A 114 -15.78 12.97 3.33
C TYR A 114 -16.18 14.20 4.15
N ALA A 115 -15.40 15.26 4.05
CA ALA A 115 -15.66 16.52 4.76
C ALA A 115 -17.06 17.08 4.45
N GLU A 116 -17.52 16.96 3.20
CA GLU A 116 -18.85 17.38 2.76
C GLU A 116 -19.98 16.61 3.47
N GLU A 117 -19.70 15.40 3.94
CA GLU A 117 -20.63 14.55 4.69
C GLU A 117 -20.44 14.65 6.21
N GLY A 118 -19.64 15.60 6.68
CA GLY A 118 -19.40 15.83 8.10
C GLY A 118 -18.23 15.06 8.70
N GLY A 119 -17.44 14.38 7.86
CA GLY A 119 -16.25 13.65 8.32
C GLY A 119 -15.01 14.52 8.44
N GLY A 120 -13.93 13.92 8.93
CA GLY A 120 -12.65 14.60 9.06
C GLY A 120 -12.53 15.48 10.31
N PRO A 121 -11.43 16.27 10.39
CA PRO A 121 -11.21 17.14 11.54
C PRO A 121 -12.26 18.24 11.62
N GLN A 122 -12.77 18.47 12.81
CA GLN A 122 -13.72 19.54 13.09
C GLN A 122 -12.99 20.77 13.63
N PRO A 123 -13.55 22.00 13.47
CA PRO A 123 -12.98 23.18 14.08
C PRO A 123 -12.80 22.98 15.59
N LYS A 124 -11.60 23.27 16.10
CA LYS A 124 -11.21 23.09 17.51
C LYS A 124 -11.19 21.63 18.03
N LYS A 125 -11.40 20.65 17.16
CA LYS A 125 -11.29 19.22 17.51
C LYS A 125 -10.38 18.51 16.52
N PRO A 126 -9.05 18.54 16.71
CA PRO A 126 -8.15 17.78 15.87
C PRO A 126 -8.40 16.28 16.07
N CYS A 127 -8.44 15.53 14.98
CA CYS A 127 -8.68 14.09 15.02
C CYS A 127 -7.47 13.26 14.56
N HIS A 128 -6.37 13.90 14.23
CA HIS A 128 -5.16 13.23 13.76
C HIS A 128 -4.27 12.71 14.89
N ILE A 129 -4.57 13.06 16.13
CA ILE A 129 -3.80 12.71 17.32
C ILE A 129 -4.40 11.44 17.95
N GLN A 130 -3.53 10.57 18.44
CA GLN A 130 -3.98 9.39 19.17
C GLN A 130 -4.77 9.81 20.42
N PRO A 131 -5.97 9.25 20.64
CA PRO A 131 -6.73 9.51 21.86
C PRO A 131 -5.92 9.08 23.10
N ILE A 132 -5.88 9.94 24.09
CA ILE A 132 -5.28 9.61 25.38
C ILE A 132 -6.32 8.83 26.17
N ASN A 133 -6.01 7.57 26.47
CA ASN A 133 -6.83 6.72 27.35
C ASN A 133 -6.47 6.99 28.81
#